data_0623fabbbf97ea0b95b13079ae5b0174
#
_entry.id   0623fabbbf97ea0b95b13079ae5b0174
#
_cell.length_a   1.000
_cell.length_b   1.000
_cell.length_c   1.000
_cell.angle_alpha   90.00
_cell.angle_beta   90.00
_cell.angle_gamma   90.00
#
_symmetry.space_group_name_H-M   'P 1'
#
loop_
_entity.id
_entity.type
_entity.pdbx_description
1 polymer ?
#
loop_
_entity_poly.entity_id
_entity_poly.type
_entity_poly.pdbx_seq_one_letter_code
_entity_poly.pdbx_strand_id
1 'polypeptide(L)'
;PINRYTLTDVNILGVLGDVLSTQRQQIALAHAYGDGLRKSCRNAVSAVSHLLGDCEIEGYYALNMGGISTLVDSIGGITVTVPHDYTNLDPAFVEGARLNLEGAQAYKLLRTRHGVDDQTNIARMARQNAVLEAATQKLASLSNDDLVVAFSTVSDYAVTDMGSAEILQLKEIMGQYQQLP
;
A
#
# COMPACT_ATOMS: atom_id res chain seq x y z
N PRO A 1 -1.52 -0.23 -8.56
CA PRO A 1 -2.51 -0.43 -7.48
C PRO A 1 -3.84 -0.96 -8.00
N ILE A 2 -4.52 -1.79 -7.22
CA ILE A 2 -5.83 -2.32 -7.56
C ILE A 2 -6.90 -1.37 -7.00
N ASN A 3 -7.88 -0.99 -7.83
CA ASN A 3 -9.00 -0.19 -7.37
C ASN A 3 -9.82 -0.98 -6.34
N ARG A 4 -10.12 -0.37 -5.18
CA ARG A 4 -10.87 -1.00 -4.10
C ARG A 4 -12.27 -1.50 -4.49
N TYR A 5 -12.85 -0.94 -5.53
CA TYR A 5 -14.17 -1.33 -6.07
C TYR A 5 -14.11 -2.42 -7.14
N THR A 6 -12.89 -2.89 -7.49
CA THR A 6 -12.74 -4.02 -8.41
C THR A 6 -13.50 -5.22 -7.86
N LEU A 7 -14.32 -5.83 -8.72
CA LEU A 7 -15.10 -7.01 -8.34
C LEU A 7 -14.28 -8.27 -8.62
N THR A 8 -14.20 -9.12 -7.62
CA THR A 8 -13.57 -10.45 -7.71
C THR A 8 -14.29 -11.43 -6.81
N ASP A 9 -13.90 -12.68 -6.85
CA ASP A 9 -14.39 -13.69 -5.93
C ASP A 9 -13.71 -13.51 -4.58
N VAL A 10 -14.52 -13.25 -3.55
CA VAL A 10 -14.11 -12.96 -2.19
C VAL A 10 -14.73 -13.99 -1.25
N ASN A 11 -13.88 -14.59 -0.42
CA ASN A 11 -14.33 -15.52 0.61
C ASN A 11 -14.95 -14.77 1.78
N ILE A 12 -16.13 -15.18 2.18
CA ILE A 12 -16.80 -14.77 3.40
C ILE A 12 -16.41 -15.76 4.49
N LEU A 13 -15.70 -15.28 5.51
CA LEU A 13 -15.16 -16.11 6.57
C LEU A 13 -16.10 -16.19 7.76
N GLY A 14 -16.16 -17.37 8.36
CA GLY A 14 -16.76 -17.59 9.66
C GLY A 14 -15.87 -17.11 10.81
N VAL A 15 -16.41 -17.16 12.02
CA VAL A 15 -15.71 -16.71 13.26
C VAL A 15 -14.38 -17.43 13.46
N LEU A 16 -14.31 -18.71 13.10
CA LEU A 16 -13.10 -19.51 13.21
C LEU A 16 -12.14 -19.35 12.02
N GLY A 17 -12.57 -18.60 10.98
CA GLY A 17 -11.79 -18.34 9.77
C GLY A 17 -11.97 -19.38 8.67
N ASP A 18 -12.94 -20.28 8.81
CA ASP A 18 -13.41 -21.19 7.77
C ASP A 18 -14.15 -20.41 6.68
N VAL A 19 -14.05 -20.86 5.43
CA VAL A 19 -14.77 -20.26 4.31
C VAL A 19 -16.23 -20.74 4.35
N LEU A 20 -17.15 -19.82 4.62
CA LEU A 20 -18.60 -20.10 4.63
C LEU A 20 -19.16 -20.06 3.21
N SER A 21 -18.71 -19.12 2.40
CA SER A 21 -19.10 -18.97 0.99
C SER A 21 -18.08 -18.12 0.25
N THR A 22 -18.11 -18.19 -1.08
CA THR A 22 -17.36 -17.30 -1.97
C THR A 22 -18.36 -16.52 -2.80
N GLN A 23 -18.22 -15.20 -2.86
CA GLN A 23 -19.14 -14.33 -3.58
C GLN A 23 -18.39 -13.27 -4.37
N ARG A 24 -18.94 -12.86 -5.52
CA ARG A 24 -18.40 -11.75 -6.31
C ARG A 24 -18.67 -10.42 -5.61
N GLN A 25 -17.62 -9.86 -5.02
CA GLN A 25 -17.67 -8.67 -4.17
C GLN A 25 -16.52 -7.70 -4.50
N GLN A 26 -16.58 -6.49 -3.92
CA GLN A 26 -15.45 -5.56 -4.00
C GLN A 26 -14.23 -6.15 -3.30
N ILE A 27 -13.08 -6.14 -3.96
CA ILE A 27 -11.83 -6.72 -3.43
C ILE A 27 -11.44 -6.13 -2.05
N ALA A 28 -11.79 -4.87 -1.78
CA ALA A 28 -11.53 -4.23 -0.49
C ALA A 28 -12.26 -4.90 0.69
N LEU A 29 -13.32 -5.67 0.44
CA LEU A 29 -14.07 -6.39 1.47
C LEU A 29 -13.37 -7.67 1.92
N ALA A 30 -12.47 -8.22 1.11
CA ALA A 30 -11.75 -9.45 1.46
C ALA A 30 -11.04 -9.34 2.81
N HIS A 31 -10.34 -8.23 3.05
CA HIS A 31 -9.68 -8.00 4.34
C HIS A 31 -10.68 -7.79 5.49
N ALA A 32 -11.83 -7.18 5.23
CA ALA A 32 -12.83 -6.87 6.24
C ALA A 32 -13.56 -8.12 6.78
N TYR A 33 -13.60 -9.21 6.02
CA TYR A 33 -14.23 -10.48 6.45
C TYR A 33 -13.34 -11.34 7.35
N GLY A 34 -12.11 -10.94 7.66
CA GLY A 34 -11.21 -11.66 8.54
C GLY A 34 -11.14 -11.08 9.96
N ASP A 35 -10.03 -11.35 10.62
CA ASP A 35 -9.74 -10.95 12.01
C ASP A 35 -9.01 -9.60 12.15
N GLY A 36 -8.79 -8.90 11.04
CA GLY A 36 -7.94 -7.71 10.98
C GLY A 36 -6.43 -8.02 10.96
N LEU A 37 -6.05 -9.29 11.06
CA LEU A 37 -4.68 -9.76 11.13
C LEU A 37 -4.38 -10.78 10.00
N ARG A 38 -3.78 -11.91 10.34
CA ARG A 38 -3.33 -12.90 9.35
C ARG A 38 -4.46 -13.51 8.51
N LYS A 39 -5.63 -13.76 9.11
CA LYS A 39 -6.77 -14.29 8.35
C LYS A 39 -7.27 -13.28 7.32
N SER A 40 -7.35 -12.01 7.71
CA SER A 40 -7.70 -10.90 6.79
C SER A 40 -6.72 -10.79 5.63
N CYS A 41 -5.41 -10.86 5.93
CA CYS A 41 -4.37 -10.79 4.90
C CYS A 41 -4.44 -11.97 3.94
N ARG A 42 -4.59 -13.20 4.43
CA ARG A 42 -4.74 -14.39 3.59
C ARG A 42 -6.00 -14.33 2.73
N ASN A 43 -7.10 -13.81 3.26
CA ASN A 43 -8.32 -13.63 2.49
C ASN A 43 -8.14 -12.58 1.38
N ALA A 44 -7.41 -11.51 1.64
CA ALA A 44 -7.04 -10.53 0.61
C ALA A 44 -6.13 -11.15 -0.47
N VAL A 45 -5.15 -11.97 -0.08
CA VAL A 45 -4.29 -12.75 -1.00
C VAL A 45 -5.14 -13.64 -1.91
N SER A 46 -6.09 -14.40 -1.34
CA SER A 46 -7.02 -15.24 -2.11
C SER A 46 -7.83 -14.43 -3.12
N ALA A 47 -8.35 -13.28 -2.72
CA ALA A 47 -9.12 -12.41 -3.61
C ALA A 47 -8.28 -11.80 -4.74
N VAL A 48 -7.00 -11.48 -4.48
CA VAL A 48 -6.06 -11.03 -5.52
C VAL A 48 -5.71 -12.19 -6.46
N SER A 49 -5.47 -13.40 -5.92
CA SER A 49 -5.23 -14.61 -6.72
C SER A 49 -6.37 -14.86 -7.69
N HIS A 50 -7.63 -14.88 -7.22
CA HIS A 50 -8.81 -15.03 -8.08
C HIS A 50 -8.91 -13.94 -9.15
N LEU A 51 -8.57 -12.68 -8.81
CA LEU A 51 -8.57 -11.58 -9.78
C LEU A 51 -7.56 -11.80 -10.91
N LEU A 52 -6.43 -12.43 -10.61
CA LEU A 52 -5.33 -12.70 -11.54
C LEU A 52 -5.43 -14.09 -12.21
N GLY A 53 -6.60 -14.74 -12.18
CA GLY A 53 -6.83 -16.04 -12.80
C GLY A 53 -6.18 -17.19 -12.05
N ASP A 54 -6.31 -17.18 -10.73
CA ASP A 54 -5.77 -18.16 -9.78
C ASP A 54 -4.22 -18.22 -9.77
N CYS A 55 -3.59 -17.07 -10.05
CA CYS A 55 -2.15 -16.92 -9.94
C CYS A 55 -1.71 -17.07 -8.48
N GLU A 56 -0.68 -17.85 -8.24
CA GLU A 56 -0.10 -18.00 -6.90
C GLU A 56 0.52 -16.68 -6.42
N ILE A 57 0.20 -16.30 -5.19
CA ILE A 57 0.75 -15.12 -4.51
C ILE A 57 1.66 -15.60 -3.39
N GLU A 58 2.95 -15.37 -3.53
CA GLU A 58 3.99 -15.94 -2.68
C GLU A 58 4.04 -15.32 -1.28
N GLY A 59 3.53 -14.10 -1.09
CA GLY A 59 3.56 -13.46 0.22
C GLY A 59 2.76 -12.15 0.28
N TYR A 60 2.63 -11.62 1.48
CA TYR A 60 2.00 -10.32 1.72
C TYR A 60 2.73 -9.51 2.78
N TYR A 61 2.63 -8.20 2.63
CA TYR A 61 3.01 -7.23 3.64
C TYR A 61 1.89 -6.21 3.82
N ALA A 62 1.17 -6.29 4.91
CA ALA A 62 0.07 -5.39 5.23
C ALA A 62 0.51 -4.38 6.28
N LEU A 63 0.65 -3.11 5.88
CA LEU A 63 0.97 -2.00 6.77
C LEU A 63 -0.30 -1.24 7.11
N ASN A 64 -0.56 -1.03 8.40
CA ASN A 64 -1.67 -0.17 8.78
C ASN A 64 -1.35 1.31 8.53
N MET A 65 -2.39 2.13 8.41
CA MET A 65 -2.24 3.54 8.08
C MET A 65 -1.37 4.33 9.09
N GLY A 66 -1.35 3.90 10.36
CA GLY A 66 -0.53 4.53 11.41
C GLY A 66 0.98 4.35 11.18
N GLY A 67 1.37 3.25 10.55
CA GLY A 67 2.78 2.96 10.26
C GLY A 67 3.37 3.74 9.07
N ILE A 68 2.53 4.39 8.25
CA ILE A 68 3.00 5.08 7.04
C ILE A 68 3.92 6.25 7.39
N SER A 69 3.53 7.09 8.35
CA SER A 69 4.37 8.21 8.78
C SER A 69 5.71 7.70 9.30
N THR A 70 5.68 6.70 10.18
CA THR A 70 6.86 6.10 10.77
C THR A 70 7.80 5.50 9.71
N LEU A 71 7.24 4.79 8.71
CA LEU A 71 8.02 4.24 7.60
C LEU A 71 8.70 5.34 6.79
N VAL A 72 7.94 6.35 6.38
CA VAL A 72 8.47 7.46 5.57
C VAL A 72 9.55 8.23 6.31
N ASP A 73 9.37 8.49 7.61
CA ASP A 73 10.38 9.18 8.42
C ASP A 73 11.64 8.31 8.61
N SER A 74 11.48 7.00 8.83
CA SER A 74 12.62 6.07 9.01
C SER A 74 13.53 5.95 7.78
N ILE A 75 12.98 6.21 6.58
CA ILE A 75 13.75 6.18 5.32
C ILE A 75 14.22 7.57 4.86
N GLY A 76 14.05 8.61 5.70
CA GLY A 76 14.49 9.98 5.39
C GLY A 76 13.58 10.72 4.40
N GLY A 77 12.29 10.38 4.37
CA GLY A 77 11.31 11.00 3.49
C GLY A 77 11.22 10.37 2.11
N ILE A 78 10.21 10.79 1.34
CA ILE A 78 9.97 10.37 -0.04
C ILE A 78 9.82 11.57 -0.96
N THR A 79 10.39 11.50 -2.16
CA THR A 79 10.28 12.57 -3.16
C THR A 79 9.07 12.32 -4.04
N VAL A 80 8.06 13.19 -3.92
CA VAL A 80 6.80 13.10 -4.65
C VAL A 80 6.68 14.29 -5.61
N THR A 81 6.23 14.04 -6.84
CA THR A 81 5.70 15.10 -7.71
C THR A 81 4.21 15.23 -7.42
N VAL A 82 3.79 16.39 -6.99
CA VAL A 82 2.40 16.66 -6.59
C VAL A 82 1.49 16.61 -7.82
N PRO A 83 0.51 15.68 -7.91
CA PRO A 83 -0.21 15.45 -9.16
C PRO A 83 -1.26 16.53 -9.49
N HIS A 84 -1.77 17.24 -8.50
CA HIS A 84 -2.73 18.35 -8.64
C HIS A 84 -2.51 19.38 -7.54
N ASP A 85 -3.19 20.51 -7.61
CA ASP A 85 -3.13 21.53 -6.54
C ASP A 85 -3.84 21.05 -5.26
N TYR A 86 -3.06 20.89 -4.19
CA TYR A 86 -3.53 20.54 -2.85
C TYR A 86 -3.08 21.56 -1.80
N THR A 87 -2.91 22.83 -2.20
CA THR A 87 -2.48 23.93 -1.32
C THR A 87 -3.43 24.14 -0.14
N ASN A 88 -4.67 23.71 -0.25
CA ASN A 88 -5.64 23.67 0.85
C ASN A 88 -5.30 22.64 1.94
N LEU A 89 -4.49 21.62 1.63
CA LEU A 89 -3.97 20.65 2.61
C LEU A 89 -2.67 21.16 3.22
N ASP A 90 -1.77 21.59 2.38
CA ASP A 90 -0.45 22.08 2.75
C ASP A 90 -0.02 23.14 1.71
N PRO A 91 0.37 24.36 2.12
CA PRO A 91 0.77 25.40 1.18
C PRO A 91 1.89 24.99 0.21
N ALA A 92 2.70 23.99 0.56
CA ALA A 92 3.74 23.46 -0.30
C ALA A 92 3.21 22.55 -1.41
N PHE A 93 1.97 22.03 -1.31
CA PHE A 93 1.41 21.04 -2.25
C PHE A 93 0.86 21.71 -3.52
N VAL A 94 1.71 22.47 -4.20
CA VAL A 94 1.40 23.08 -5.50
C VAL A 94 1.52 22.01 -6.59
N GLU A 95 0.59 22.01 -7.56
CA GLU A 95 0.63 21.09 -8.72
C GLU A 95 1.97 21.13 -9.44
N GLY A 96 2.54 19.97 -9.73
CA GLY A 96 3.83 19.81 -10.40
C GLY A 96 5.04 20.06 -9.48
N ALA A 97 4.85 20.52 -8.25
CA ALA A 97 5.97 20.70 -7.32
C ALA A 97 6.59 19.34 -6.95
N ARG A 98 7.93 19.30 -6.97
CA ARG A 98 8.69 18.11 -6.53
C ARG A 98 9.20 18.33 -5.12
N LEU A 99 8.63 17.61 -4.18
CA LEU A 99 8.86 17.81 -2.74
C LEU A 99 9.41 16.52 -2.11
N ASN A 100 10.32 16.68 -1.14
CA ASN A 100 10.66 15.60 -0.23
C ASN A 100 9.69 15.67 0.96
N LEU A 101 8.75 14.73 1.02
CA LEU A 101 7.71 14.68 2.04
C LEU A 101 8.22 13.92 3.26
N GLU A 102 8.02 14.49 4.44
CA GLU A 102 8.10 13.80 5.71
C GLU A 102 6.86 12.92 5.93
N GLY A 103 6.92 12.02 6.91
CA GLY A 103 5.87 11.06 7.18
C GLY A 103 4.49 11.67 7.40
N ALA A 104 4.41 12.77 8.14
CA ALA A 104 3.15 13.48 8.37
C ALA A 104 2.56 14.07 7.08
N GLN A 105 3.39 14.61 6.20
CA GLN A 105 2.97 15.17 4.92
C GLN A 105 2.54 14.06 3.95
N ALA A 106 3.31 12.97 3.85
CA ALA A 106 2.98 11.80 3.03
C ALA A 106 1.64 11.18 3.48
N TYR A 107 1.44 11.01 4.79
CA TYR A 107 0.20 10.52 5.36
C TYR A 107 -0.98 11.44 5.02
N LYS A 108 -0.81 12.75 5.16
CA LYS A 108 -1.84 13.75 4.86
C LYS A 108 -2.26 13.69 3.40
N LEU A 109 -1.28 13.66 2.47
CA LEU A 109 -1.53 13.56 1.03
C LEU A 109 -2.26 12.25 0.67
N LEU A 110 -1.90 11.14 1.29
CA LEU A 110 -2.45 9.81 1.01
C LEU A 110 -3.87 9.62 1.58
N ARG A 111 -4.15 10.16 2.79
CA ARG A 111 -5.38 9.85 3.51
C ARG A 111 -6.54 10.80 3.27
N THR A 112 -6.29 12.07 2.98
CA THR A 112 -7.36 13.07 2.89
C THR A 112 -8.41 12.69 1.85
N ARG A 113 -9.68 12.79 2.23
CA ARG A 113 -10.82 12.41 1.39
C ARG A 113 -11.71 13.59 0.98
N HIS A 114 -11.77 14.63 1.82
CA HIS A 114 -12.69 15.74 1.65
C HIS A 114 -11.92 17.04 1.39
N GLY A 115 -12.52 17.91 0.59
CA GLY A 115 -11.95 19.22 0.29
C GLY A 115 -10.76 19.18 -0.65
N VAL A 116 -10.54 18.09 -1.37
CA VAL A 116 -9.45 17.90 -2.33
C VAL A 116 -9.98 17.28 -3.61
N ASP A 117 -9.39 17.64 -4.73
CA ASP A 117 -9.75 17.15 -6.06
C ASP A 117 -11.26 17.30 -6.37
N ASP A 118 -11.69 16.57 -7.37
CA ASP A 118 -13.11 16.35 -7.72
C ASP A 118 -13.81 15.33 -6.78
N GLN A 119 -13.14 14.89 -5.72
CA GLN A 119 -13.58 13.87 -4.76
C GLN A 119 -13.87 12.50 -5.38
N THR A 120 -13.45 12.27 -6.61
CA THR A 120 -13.58 10.96 -7.26
C THR A 120 -12.59 9.95 -6.69
N ASN A 121 -12.92 8.67 -6.88
CA ASN A 121 -11.99 7.60 -6.56
C ASN A 121 -10.75 7.62 -7.48
N ILE A 122 -10.88 8.13 -8.70
CA ILE A 122 -9.78 8.24 -9.69
C ILE A 122 -8.74 9.25 -9.21
N ALA A 123 -9.15 10.46 -8.84
CA ALA A 123 -8.25 11.48 -8.32
C ALA A 123 -7.53 11.03 -7.03
N ARG A 124 -8.27 10.34 -6.15
CA ARG A 124 -7.68 9.73 -4.96
C ARG A 124 -6.64 8.66 -5.31
N MET A 125 -6.91 7.80 -6.29
CA MET A 125 -5.95 6.79 -6.75
C MET A 125 -4.70 7.45 -7.33
N ALA A 126 -4.81 8.56 -8.08
CA ALA A 126 -3.67 9.28 -8.59
C ALA A 126 -2.73 9.76 -7.48
N ARG A 127 -3.28 10.33 -6.38
CA ARG A 127 -2.47 10.70 -5.21
C ARG A 127 -1.81 9.50 -4.54
N GLN A 128 -2.58 8.42 -4.36
CA GLN A 128 -2.06 7.19 -3.75
C GLN A 128 -0.95 6.58 -4.60
N ASN A 129 -1.09 6.61 -5.93
CA ASN A 129 -0.07 6.13 -6.85
C ASN A 129 1.22 6.95 -6.73
N ALA A 130 1.12 8.30 -6.71
CA ALA A 130 2.28 9.17 -6.60
C ALA A 130 3.08 8.91 -5.31
N VAL A 131 2.38 8.74 -4.18
CA VAL A 131 3.04 8.42 -2.89
C VAL A 131 3.63 7.02 -2.90
N LEU A 132 2.90 6.02 -3.42
CA LEU A 132 3.35 4.63 -3.47
C LEU A 132 4.57 4.47 -4.39
N GLU A 133 4.56 5.12 -5.56
CA GLU A 133 5.67 5.10 -6.50
C GLU A 133 6.93 5.72 -5.88
N ALA A 134 6.80 6.89 -5.24
CA ALA A 134 7.89 7.55 -4.55
C ALA A 134 8.45 6.69 -3.41
N ALA A 135 7.59 6.05 -2.62
CA ALA A 135 7.99 5.14 -1.55
C ALA A 135 8.74 3.93 -2.11
N THR A 136 8.22 3.32 -3.18
CA THR A 136 8.86 2.17 -3.85
C THR A 136 10.24 2.52 -4.38
N GLN A 137 10.38 3.67 -5.07
CA GLN A 137 11.66 4.15 -5.57
C GLN A 137 12.66 4.39 -4.44
N LYS A 138 12.21 5.00 -3.34
CA LYS A 138 13.04 5.25 -2.17
C LYS A 138 13.50 3.96 -1.52
N LEU A 139 12.59 3.01 -1.26
CA LEU A 139 12.91 1.70 -0.67
C LEU A 139 13.89 0.91 -1.54
N ALA A 140 13.72 0.92 -2.87
CA ALA A 140 14.63 0.27 -3.80
C ALA A 140 16.05 0.88 -3.78
N SER A 141 16.18 2.17 -3.44
CA SER A 141 17.47 2.89 -3.39
C SER A 141 18.23 2.70 -2.08
N LEU A 142 17.61 2.15 -1.03
CA LEU A 142 18.25 1.93 0.28
C LEU A 142 19.34 0.84 0.19
N SER A 143 20.28 0.85 1.12
CA SER A 143 21.11 -0.33 1.37
C SER A 143 20.26 -1.50 1.90
N ASN A 144 20.79 -2.72 1.88
CA ASN A 144 20.07 -3.87 2.43
C ASN A 144 19.84 -3.72 3.95
N ASP A 145 20.85 -3.20 4.66
CA ASP A 145 20.76 -2.98 6.10
C ASP A 145 19.72 -1.90 6.44
N ASP A 146 19.73 -0.77 5.72
CA ASP A 146 18.73 0.29 5.92
C ASP A 146 17.30 -0.19 5.61
N LEU A 147 17.16 -1.03 4.59
CA LEU A 147 15.85 -1.61 4.24
C LEU A 147 15.33 -2.50 5.38
N VAL A 148 16.17 -3.38 5.93
CA VAL A 148 15.79 -4.24 7.07
C VAL A 148 15.46 -3.39 8.30
N VAL A 149 16.23 -2.34 8.58
CA VAL A 149 15.93 -1.40 9.67
C VAL A 149 14.60 -0.70 9.47
N ALA A 150 14.31 -0.22 8.26
CA ALA A 150 13.04 0.45 7.94
C ALA A 150 11.82 -0.46 8.19
N PHE A 151 11.87 -1.71 7.71
CA PHE A 151 10.80 -2.68 7.94
C PHE A 151 10.68 -3.09 9.42
N SER A 152 11.80 -3.21 10.13
CA SER A 152 11.80 -3.49 11.57
C SER A 152 11.16 -2.36 12.38
N THR A 153 11.40 -1.11 11.98
CA THR A 153 10.86 0.09 12.66
C THR A 153 9.33 0.13 12.63
N VAL A 154 8.72 -0.47 11.61
CA VAL A 154 7.25 -0.50 11.46
C VAL A 154 6.62 -1.84 11.77
N SER A 155 7.36 -2.77 12.39
CA SER A 155 6.88 -4.13 12.67
C SER A 155 5.60 -4.16 13.50
N ASP A 156 5.42 -3.25 14.47
CA ASP A 156 4.23 -3.15 15.30
C ASP A 156 2.99 -2.65 14.53
N TYR A 157 3.20 -2.08 13.35
CA TYR A 157 2.16 -1.61 12.45
C TYR A 157 1.90 -2.54 11.27
N ALA A 158 2.60 -3.67 11.20
CA ALA A 158 2.57 -4.56 10.05
C ALA A 158 2.07 -5.96 10.41
N VAL A 159 1.42 -6.59 9.45
CA VAL A 159 1.14 -8.02 9.45
C VAL A 159 1.70 -8.60 8.16
N THR A 160 2.62 -9.55 8.27
CA THR A 160 3.29 -10.14 7.11
C THR A 160 3.58 -11.63 7.36
N ASP A 161 3.73 -12.38 6.30
CA ASP A 161 4.33 -13.73 6.28
C ASP A 161 5.73 -13.73 5.65
N MET A 162 6.24 -12.55 5.25
CA MET A 162 7.57 -12.38 4.69
C MET A 162 8.59 -12.03 5.77
N GLY A 163 9.72 -12.71 5.77
CA GLY A 163 10.89 -12.36 6.58
C GLY A 163 11.83 -11.41 5.85
N SER A 164 12.96 -11.08 6.51
CA SER A 164 13.95 -10.16 5.94
C SER A 164 14.57 -10.68 4.64
N ALA A 165 14.76 -11.99 4.52
CA ALA A 165 15.33 -12.61 3.33
C ALA A 165 14.42 -12.42 2.11
N GLU A 166 13.13 -12.67 2.25
CA GLU A 166 12.13 -12.49 1.20
C GLU A 166 11.99 -11.02 0.80
N ILE A 167 12.06 -10.10 1.76
CA ILE A 167 12.03 -8.65 1.49
C ILE A 167 13.26 -8.22 0.67
N LEU A 168 14.45 -8.73 1.00
CA LEU A 168 15.68 -8.44 0.24
C LEU A 168 15.63 -9.03 -1.16
N GLN A 169 15.13 -10.26 -1.31
CA GLN A 169 14.92 -10.89 -2.61
C GLN A 169 13.92 -10.09 -3.46
N LEU A 170 12.82 -9.64 -2.87
CA LEU A 170 11.84 -8.78 -3.56
C LEU A 170 12.47 -7.49 -4.08
N LYS A 171 13.35 -6.84 -3.29
CA LYS A 171 14.10 -5.66 -3.72
C LYS A 171 14.95 -5.95 -4.96
N GLU A 172 15.68 -7.06 -5.00
CA GLU A 172 16.50 -7.44 -6.15
C GLU A 172 15.64 -7.65 -7.42
N ILE A 173 14.50 -8.34 -7.26
CA ILE A 173 13.56 -8.59 -8.34
C ILE A 173 12.97 -7.26 -8.85
N MET A 174 12.52 -6.38 -7.95
CA MET A 174 11.95 -5.08 -8.32
C MET A 174 12.93 -4.20 -9.10
N GLY A 175 14.23 -4.30 -8.82
CA GLY A 175 15.27 -3.59 -9.59
C GLY A 175 15.40 -4.02 -11.04
N GLN A 176 14.86 -5.19 -11.41
CA GLN A 176 14.89 -5.75 -12.77
C GLN A 176 13.64 -5.40 -13.59
N TYR A 177 12.58 -4.89 -12.96
CA TYR A 177 11.33 -4.56 -13.62
C TYR A 177 11.16 -3.04 -13.76
N GLN A 178 10.67 -2.63 -14.94
CA GLN A 178 10.20 -1.26 -15.14
C GLN A 178 8.68 -1.23 -15.02
N GLN A 179 8.17 -0.24 -14.30
CA GLN A 179 6.73 0.02 -14.30
C GLN A 179 6.33 0.49 -15.69
N LEU A 180 5.40 -0.20 -16.32
CA LEU A 180 4.81 0.24 -17.58
C LEU A 180 3.93 1.47 -17.35
N PRO A 181 3.90 2.41 -18.32
CA PRO A 181 3.09 3.62 -18.24
C PRO A 181 1.58 3.34 -18.22
#